data_91d074d919062d14be605cc8a8a114c6
#
_entry.id   91d074d919062d14be605cc8a8a114c6
#
_cell.length_a   1.000
_cell.length_b   1.000
_cell.length_c   1.000
_cell.angle_alpha   90.00
_cell.angle_beta   90.00
_cell.angle_gamma   90.00
#
_symmetry.space_group_name_H-M   'P 1'
#
loop_
_entity.id
_entity.type
_entity.pdbx_description
1 polymer ?
#
loop_
_entity_poly.entity_id
_entity_poly.type
_entity_poly.pdbx_seq_one_letter_code
_entity_poly.pdbx_strand_id
1 'polypeptide(L)'
;MKKKRRAGLHLPSSVVAAIGESKILGIRAEAAPTHRFTGVWPIVVQGRVFARSWTQKPDGWYRTLLEDSRGTLQIGTRTIKVRAVRVKSARLRDAIEDVYARKYVTPASLKYVRGFRTRRRRDTTTEFVPAASPRTNRS
;
A
#
# COMPACT_ATOMS: atom_id res chain seq x y z
N MET A 1 -23.64 -14.68 -3.01
CA MET A 1 -23.33 -14.67 -1.84
C MET A 1 -21.95 -14.65 -1.52
N LYS A 2 -21.20 -15.52 -1.93
CA LYS A 2 -19.87 -15.45 -1.69
C LYS A 2 -19.27 -14.26 -2.22
N LYS A 3 -19.77 -13.70 -3.24
CA LYS A 3 -19.25 -12.54 -3.76
C LYS A 3 -19.26 -11.44 -2.83
N LYS A 4 -20.19 -11.34 -1.99
CA LYS A 4 -20.24 -10.29 -1.09
C LYS A 4 -19.11 -10.29 -0.18
N ARG A 5 -18.63 -11.39 0.23
CA ARG A 5 -17.55 -11.42 1.12
C ARG A 5 -16.30 -11.01 0.43
N ARG A 6 -16.18 -11.31 -0.84
CA ARG A 6 -15.03 -10.94 -1.54
C ARG A 6 -14.94 -9.49 -1.71
N ALA A 7 -16.03 -8.78 -1.74
CA ALA A 7 -16.02 -7.35 -1.92
C ALA A 7 -15.25 -6.67 -0.80
N GLY A 8 -15.14 -7.28 0.36
CA GLY A 8 -14.40 -6.68 1.45
C GLY A 8 -12.90 -6.85 1.36
N LEU A 9 -12.41 -7.58 0.35
CA LEU A 9 -10.99 -7.80 0.20
C LEU A 9 -10.26 -6.71 -0.56
N HIS A 10 -10.99 -5.86 -1.26
CA HIS A 10 -10.37 -4.81 -2.06
C HIS A 10 -10.94 -3.46 -1.68
N LEU A 11 -10.15 -2.42 -1.86
CA LEU A 11 -10.64 -1.06 -1.64
C LEU A 11 -11.67 -0.73 -2.71
N PRO A 12 -12.55 0.26 -2.46
CA PRO A 12 -13.55 0.63 -3.44
C PRO A 12 -12.92 0.99 -4.77
N SER A 13 -13.57 0.64 -5.87
CA SER A 13 -12.99 0.83 -7.20
C SER A 13 -12.66 2.28 -7.50
N SER A 14 -13.45 3.23 -6.99
CA SER A 14 -13.15 4.64 -7.23
C SER A 14 -11.88 5.07 -6.50
N VAL A 15 -11.61 4.49 -5.33
CA VAL A 15 -10.40 4.78 -4.58
C VAL A 15 -9.21 4.18 -5.32
N VAL A 16 -9.35 2.93 -5.78
CA VAL A 16 -8.28 2.25 -6.49
C VAL A 16 -7.92 3.02 -7.77
N ALA A 17 -8.92 3.51 -8.49
CA ALA A 17 -8.67 4.27 -9.71
C ALA A 17 -7.92 5.56 -9.40
N ALA A 18 -8.32 6.26 -8.35
CA ALA A 18 -7.65 7.51 -7.97
C ALA A 18 -6.19 7.24 -7.57
N ILE A 19 -5.94 6.15 -6.85
CA ILE A 19 -4.59 5.80 -6.45
C ILE A 19 -3.76 5.41 -7.68
N GLY A 20 -4.36 4.68 -8.61
CA GLY A 20 -3.64 4.26 -9.81
C GLY A 20 -3.17 5.43 -10.66
N GLU A 21 -3.93 6.52 -10.62
CA GLU A 21 -3.56 7.71 -11.38
C GLU A 21 -2.66 8.66 -10.62
N SER A 22 -2.45 8.44 -9.33
CA SER A 22 -1.63 9.32 -8.52
C SER A 22 -0.21 8.81 -8.42
N LYS A 23 0.74 9.72 -8.39
CA LYS A 23 2.14 9.33 -8.20
C LYS A 23 2.49 9.19 -6.74
N ILE A 24 1.69 9.76 -5.84
CA ILE A 24 1.96 9.75 -4.40
C ILE A 24 0.69 9.36 -3.65
N LEU A 25 0.87 8.54 -2.63
CA LEU A 25 -0.20 8.14 -1.74
C LEU A 25 0.29 8.41 -0.33
N GLY A 26 -0.54 9.01 0.52
CA GLY A 26 -0.17 9.22 1.91
C GLY A 26 -0.51 8.00 2.74
N ILE A 27 0.38 7.65 3.68
CA ILE A 27 0.12 6.55 4.61
C ILE A 27 0.49 7.01 6.02
N ARG A 28 -0.37 6.69 6.99
CA ARG A 28 -0.08 6.97 8.39
C ARG A 28 -0.57 5.79 9.22
N ALA A 29 0.30 5.25 10.08
CA ALA A 29 -0.07 4.15 10.95
C ALA A 29 -0.94 4.67 12.08
N GLU A 30 -1.94 3.91 12.50
CA GLU A 30 -2.78 4.32 13.62
C GLU A 30 -2.00 4.31 14.93
N ALA A 31 -0.99 3.48 15.04
CA ALA A 31 -0.14 3.45 16.22
C ALA A 31 0.68 4.75 16.38
N ALA A 32 0.74 5.57 15.34
CA ALA A 32 1.45 6.85 15.40
C ALA A 32 0.54 7.97 14.91
N PRO A 33 -0.56 8.24 15.62
CA PRO A 33 -1.61 9.13 15.11
C PRO A 33 -1.20 10.61 14.99
N THR A 34 -0.14 11.01 15.68
CA THR A 34 0.32 12.37 15.58
C THR A 34 1.31 12.59 14.46
N HIS A 35 1.74 11.52 13.79
CA HIS A 35 2.65 11.67 12.69
C HIS A 35 1.91 12.21 11.46
N ARG A 36 2.65 12.88 10.60
CA ARG A 36 2.07 13.32 9.34
C ARG A 36 1.96 12.12 8.44
N PHE A 37 1.16 12.26 7.39
CA PHE A 37 1.13 11.24 6.36
C PHE A 37 2.49 11.20 5.67
N THR A 38 2.99 10.00 5.43
CA THR A 38 4.22 9.80 4.68
C THR A 38 3.83 9.53 3.24
N GLY A 39 4.49 10.21 2.30
CA GLY A 39 4.23 9.97 0.89
C GLY A 39 4.94 8.72 0.41
N VAL A 40 4.21 7.82 -0.22
CA VAL A 40 4.79 6.61 -0.80
C VAL A 40 4.38 6.54 -2.27
N TRP A 41 5.08 5.72 -3.04
CA TRP A 41 4.79 5.53 -4.46
C TRP A 41 3.88 4.31 -4.62
N PRO A 42 2.59 4.53 -4.85
CA PRO A 42 1.67 3.41 -4.95
C PRO A 42 1.64 2.82 -6.34
N ILE A 43 1.30 1.55 -6.44
CA ILE A 43 0.98 0.94 -7.71
C ILE A 43 -0.25 0.07 -7.52
N VAL A 44 -0.93 -0.19 -8.63
CA VAL A 44 -2.13 -1.00 -8.62
C VAL A 44 -1.91 -2.20 -9.55
N VAL A 45 -2.19 -3.39 -9.04
CA VAL A 45 -2.13 -4.62 -9.82
C VAL A 45 -3.44 -5.37 -9.56
N GLN A 46 -4.19 -5.63 -10.61
CA GLN A 46 -5.43 -6.39 -10.49
C GLN A 46 -6.41 -5.82 -9.46
N GLY A 47 -6.53 -4.50 -9.43
CA GLY A 47 -7.44 -3.83 -8.50
C GLY A 47 -6.96 -3.79 -7.06
N ARG A 48 -5.72 -4.15 -6.83
CA ARG A 48 -5.13 -4.19 -5.49
C ARG A 48 -4.04 -3.14 -5.39
N VAL A 49 -3.90 -2.53 -4.23
CA VAL A 49 -2.99 -1.41 -4.02
C VAL A 49 -1.76 -1.86 -3.23
N PHE A 50 -0.59 -1.53 -3.75
CA PHE A 50 0.67 -1.93 -3.14
C PHE A 50 1.64 -0.77 -3.05
N ALA A 51 2.58 -0.86 -2.13
CA ALA A 51 3.72 0.06 -2.08
C ALA A 51 4.90 -0.65 -1.45
N ARG A 52 6.09 -0.13 -1.70
CA ARG A 52 7.32 -0.58 -1.05
C ARG A 52 7.91 0.57 -0.27
N SER A 53 8.61 0.25 0.80
CA SER A 53 9.28 1.27 1.60
C SER A 53 10.73 1.38 1.16
N TRP A 54 11.22 2.61 1.09
CA TRP A 54 12.63 2.82 0.76
C TRP A 54 13.52 2.41 1.93
N THR A 55 13.01 2.48 3.16
CA THR A 55 13.80 2.14 4.33
C THR A 55 13.06 1.17 5.23
N GLN A 56 13.79 0.54 6.14
CA GLN A 56 13.20 -0.29 7.17
C GLN A 56 13.50 0.30 8.55
N LYS A 57 13.57 1.63 8.64
CA LYS A 57 13.84 2.28 9.92
C LYS A 57 12.74 1.97 10.93
N PRO A 58 13.08 1.84 12.21
CA PRO A 58 12.11 1.45 13.24
C PRO A 58 10.90 2.37 13.33
N ASP A 59 11.08 3.67 13.09
CA ASP A 59 9.98 4.62 13.16
C ASP A 59 9.35 4.90 11.80
N GLY A 60 9.75 4.18 10.75
CA GLY A 60 9.16 4.34 9.43
C GLY A 60 7.83 3.62 9.32
N TRP A 61 7.06 3.97 8.30
CA TRP A 61 5.71 3.43 8.16
C TRP A 61 5.70 1.90 8.04
N TYR A 62 6.69 1.35 7.35
CA TYR A 62 6.69 -0.08 7.12
C TYR A 62 6.84 -0.86 8.43
N ARG A 63 7.84 -0.49 9.23
CA ARG A 63 8.08 -1.18 10.48
C ARG A 63 6.96 -0.95 11.48
N THR A 64 6.40 0.25 11.51
CA THR A 64 5.29 0.54 12.39
C THR A 64 4.07 -0.31 12.04
N LEU A 65 3.78 -0.47 10.73
CA LEU A 65 2.64 -1.26 10.32
C LEU A 65 2.88 -2.77 10.44
N LEU A 66 4.13 -3.21 10.58
CA LEU A 66 4.38 -4.60 10.87
C LEU A 66 3.94 -4.93 12.29
N GLU A 67 4.05 -3.98 13.20
CA GLU A 67 3.67 -4.22 14.59
C GLU A 67 2.17 -4.05 14.82
N ASP A 68 1.56 -3.10 14.14
CA ASP A 68 0.12 -2.89 14.21
C ASP A 68 -0.33 -2.51 12.82
N SER A 69 -1.02 -3.40 12.15
CA SER A 69 -1.33 -3.28 10.73
C SER A 69 -2.35 -2.21 10.38
N ARG A 70 -2.96 -1.56 11.37
CA ARG A 70 -3.99 -0.57 11.09
C ARG A 70 -3.40 0.75 10.64
N GLY A 71 -3.92 1.31 9.58
CA GLY A 71 -3.44 2.58 9.06
C GLY A 71 -4.51 3.35 8.33
N THR A 72 -4.14 4.53 7.86
CA THR A 72 -5.02 5.39 7.09
C THR A 72 -4.28 5.80 5.82
N LEU A 73 -4.95 5.67 4.69
CA LEU A 73 -4.41 6.18 3.43
C LEU A 73 -5.04 7.54 3.15
N GLN A 74 -4.27 8.41 2.50
CA GLN A 74 -4.79 9.70 2.06
C GLN A 74 -4.54 9.82 0.56
N ILE A 75 -5.62 10.02 -0.21
CA ILE A 75 -5.52 10.21 -1.64
C ILE A 75 -6.32 11.47 -1.98
N GLY A 76 -5.61 12.53 -2.40
CA GLY A 76 -6.23 13.82 -2.56
C GLY A 76 -6.72 14.31 -1.21
N THR A 77 -7.99 14.64 -1.10
CA THR A 77 -8.56 15.08 0.17
C THR A 77 -9.29 13.95 0.90
N ARG A 78 -9.27 12.74 0.33
CA ARG A 78 -9.99 11.62 0.92
C ARG A 78 -9.07 10.81 1.80
N THR A 79 -9.61 10.27 2.88
CA THR A 79 -8.88 9.32 3.71
C THR A 79 -9.68 8.05 3.84
N ILE A 80 -9.00 6.93 4.01
CA ILE A 80 -9.66 5.66 4.15
C ILE A 80 -8.86 4.77 5.10
N LYS A 81 -9.56 4.09 5.99
CA LYS A 81 -8.92 3.18 6.92
C LYS A 81 -8.58 1.88 6.24
N VAL A 82 -7.37 1.39 6.50
CA VAL A 82 -6.87 0.18 5.86
C VAL A 82 -6.12 -0.69 6.85
N ARG A 83 -5.79 -1.88 6.39
CA ARG A 83 -4.85 -2.75 7.06
C ARG A 83 -3.74 -3.05 6.10
N ALA A 84 -2.53 -3.17 6.60
CA ALA A 84 -1.36 -3.48 5.80
C ALA A 84 -1.09 -4.97 5.86
N VAL A 85 -0.87 -5.59 4.71
CA VAL A 85 -0.60 -7.01 4.61
C VAL A 85 0.71 -7.20 3.85
N ARG A 86 1.66 -7.94 4.43
CA ARG A 86 2.90 -8.19 3.73
C ARG A 86 2.68 -9.11 2.56
N VAL A 87 3.30 -8.81 1.44
CA VAL A 87 3.23 -9.62 0.24
C VAL A 87 4.44 -10.54 0.22
N LYS A 88 4.22 -11.84 0.28
CA LYS A 88 5.30 -12.82 0.28
C LYS A 88 5.47 -13.56 -1.03
N SER A 89 4.47 -13.54 -1.89
CA SER A 89 4.50 -14.26 -3.16
C SER A 89 5.56 -13.68 -4.10
N ALA A 90 6.49 -14.49 -4.55
CA ALA A 90 7.51 -14.04 -5.48
C ALA A 90 6.90 -13.62 -6.81
N ARG A 91 5.89 -14.35 -7.28
CA ARG A 91 5.23 -14.01 -8.52
C ARG A 91 4.56 -12.64 -8.44
N LEU A 92 3.89 -12.36 -7.33
CA LEU A 92 3.24 -11.08 -7.16
C LEU A 92 4.28 -9.97 -7.02
N ARG A 93 5.37 -10.22 -6.31
CA ARG A 93 6.43 -9.23 -6.17
C ARG A 93 7.04 -8.89 -7.53
N ASP A 94 7.17 -9.88 -8.41
CA ASP A 94 7.70 -9.64 -9.75
C ASP A 94 6.73 -8.78 -10.58
N ALA A 95 5.43 -9.05 -10.48
CA ALA A 95 4.43 -8.27 -11.19
C ALA A 95 4.44 -6.83 -10.69
N ILE A 96 4.64 -6.64 -9.38
CA ILE A 96 4.70 -5.32 -8.79
C ILE A 96 5.90 -4.55 -9.35
N GLU A 97 7.04 -5.20 -9.50
CA GLU A 97 8.22 -4.55 -10.07
C GLU A 97 7.96 -4.08 -11.49
N ASP A 98 7.27 -4.89 -12.27
CA ASP A 98 6.96 -4.52 -13.65
C ASP A 98 6.06 -3.28 -13.69
N VAL A 99 5.10 -3.19 -12.78
CA VAL A 99 4.21 -2.05 -12.76
C VAL A 99 4.94 -0.80 -12.28
N TYR A 100 5.85 -0.92 -11.31
CA TYR A 100 6.66 0.22 -10.92
C TYR A 100 7.45 0.75 -12.12
N ALA A 101 8.02 -0.13 -12.91
CA ALA A 101 8.81 0.27 -14.06
C ALA A 101 7.97 0.95 -15.13
N ARG A 102 6.71 0.55 -15.25
CA ARG A 102 5.82 1.17 -16.24
C ARG A 102 5.23 2.48 -15.77
N LYS A 103 5.04 2.64 -14.48
CA LYS A 103 4.39 3.84 -13.95
C LYS A 103 5.36 5.00 -13.72
N TYR A 104 6.54 4.71 -13.20
CA TYR A 104 7.49 5.75 -12.80
C TYR A 104 8.64 5.77 -13.81
N VAL A 105 8.44 6.53 -14.87
CA VAL A 105 9.32 6.47 -16.03
C VAL A 105 10.21 7.70 -16.26
N THR A 106 10.10 8.71 -15.38
CA THR A 106 10.95 9.89 -15.58
C THR A 106 12.39 9.54 -15.23
N PRO A 107 13.36 10.24 -15.82
CA PRO A 107 14.76 9.98 -15.49
C PRO A 107 15.03 10.06 -13.99
N ALA A 108 14.41 11.00 -13.29
CA ALA A 108 14.62 11.14 -11.86
C ALA A 108 14.06 9.95 -11.09
N SER A 109 13.05 9.28 -11.63
CA SER A 109 12.43 8.14 -10.95
C SER A 109 13.22 6.86 -11.15
N LEU A 110 13.97 6.72 -12.23
CA LEU A 110 14.57 5.44 -12.59
C LEU A 110 15.46 4.84 -11.51
N LYS A 111 16.22 5.65 -10.82
CA LYS A 111 17.10 5.11 -9.81
C LYS A 111 16.29 4.54 -8.64
N TYR A 112 15.14 5.13 -8.35
CA TYR A 112 14.30 4.61 -7.26
C TYR A 112 13.60 3.34 -7.70
N VAL A 113 13.17 3.26 -8.94
CA VAL A 113 12.56 2.05 -9.47
C VAL A 113 13.57 0.91 -9.39
N ARG A 114 14.83 1.16 -9.78
CA ARG A 114 15.86 0.14 -9.67
C ARG A 114 16.14 -0.22 -8.21
N GLY A 115 16.17 0.79 -7.35
CA GLY A 115 16.41 0.55 -5.92
C GLY A 115 15.33 -0.28 -5.28
N PHE A 116 14.07 -0.16 -5.72
CA PHE A 116 12.99 -0.96 -5.18
C PHE A 116 13.12 -2.44 -5.55
N ARG A 117 14.02 -2.78 -6.47
CA ARG A 117 14.21 -4.18 -6.85
C ARG A 117 15.21 -4.89 -5.95
N THR A 118 15.91 -4.17 -5.08
CA THR A 118 16.85 -4.81 -4.19
C THR A 118 16.11 -5.72 -3.22
N ARG A 119 16.77 -6.78 -2.78
CA ARG A 119 16.15 -7.74 -1.89
C ARG A 119 15.54 -7.09 -0.67
N ARG A 120 16.27 -6.21 -0.03
CA ARG A 120 15.82 -5.57 1.18
C ARG A 120 14.53 -4.79 0.96
N ARG A 121 14.42 -4.08 -0.16
CA ARG A 121 13.23 -3.29 -0.43
C ARG A 121 12.08 -4.13 -0.98
N ARG A 122 12.39 -5.21 -1.70
CA ARG A 122 11.35 -6.13 -2.13
C ARG A 122 10.66 -6.73 -0.91
N ASP A 123 11.40 -6.95 0.17
CA ASP A 123 10.82 -7.52 1.38
C ASP A 123 9.84 -6.57 2.05
N THR A 124 9.81 -5.30 1.69
CA THR A 124 8.86 -4.36 2.26
C THR A 124 7.55 -4.30 1.47
N THR A 125 7.38 -5.13 0.45
CA THR A 125 6.17 -5.08 -0.36
C THR A 125 4.93 -5.27 0.50
N THR A 126 4.05 -4.29 0.47
CA THR A 126 2.86 -4.24 1.32
C THR A 126 1.63 -4.01 0.49
N GLU A 127 0.56 -4.73 0.78
CA GLU A 127 -0.73 -4.49 0.18
C GLU A 127 -1.61 -3.77 1.20
N PHE A 128 -2.39 -2.79 0.75
CA PHE A 128 -3.34 -2.10 1.61
C PHE A 128 -4.74 -2.61 1.29
N VAL A 129 -5.38 -3.19 2.30
CA VAL A 129 -6.72 -3.75 2.15
C VAL A 129 -7.69 -3.02 3.07
N PRO A 130 -8.99 -3.13 2.85
CA PRO A 130 -9.95 -2.45 3.72
C PRO A 130 -9.80 -2.89 5.17
N ALA A 131 -9.95 -1.95 6.08
CA ALA A 131 -9.94 -2.28 7.49
C ALA A 131 -11.15 -3.16 7.79
N ALA A 132 -10.98 -4.08 8.73
CA ALA A 132 -12.07 -4.94 9.10
C ALA A 132 -13.20 -4.11 9.65
N SER A 133 -14.41 -4.42 9.24
CA SER A 133 -15.54 -3.67 9.72
C SER A 133 -15.84 -4.05 11.16
N PRO A 134 -15.98 -3.08 12.02
CA PRO A 134 -16.28 -3.38 13.41
C PRO A 134 -17.55 -4.12 13.56
N ARG A 135 -18.54 -3.88 12.68
CA ARG A 135 -19.74 -4.48 12.83
C ARG A 135 -19.72 -5.92 12.58
N THR A 136 -18.76 -6.42 11.89
CA THR A 136 -18.75 -7.81 11.65
C THR A 136 -18.47 -8.53 12.93
N ASN A 137 -17.93 -7.85 13.87
CA ASN A 137 -17.65 -8.50 15.04
C ASN A 137 -18.75 -8.61 15.92
N ARG A 138 -19.64 -7.72 15.92
CA ARG A 138 -20.61 -7.76 16.80
C ARG A 138 -21.64 -8.62 16.54
N SER A 139 -21.77 -8.96 15.50
CA SER A 139 -22.90 -9.73 15.28
C SER A 139 -22.99 -10.92 15.90
#